data_34e913a8787397fcc310ec1656fbc844
#
_entry.id   34e913a8787397fcc310ec1656fbc844
#
_cell.length_a   1.000
_cell.length_b   1.000
_cell.length_c   1.000
_cell.angle_alpha   90.00
_cell.angle_beta   90.00
_cell.angle_gamma   90.00
#
_symmetry.space_group_name_H-M   'P 1'
#
loop_
_entity.id
_entity.type
_entity.pdbx_description
1 polymer ?
#
loop_
_entity_poly.entity_id
_entity_poly.type
_entity_poly.pdbx_seq_one_letter_code
_entity_poly.pdbx_strand_id
1 'polypeptide(L)'
;MANKLLDAMDLSAELHKSHGIAQRGGKKYTQVVHRMEAFRRTFGLELGVDTEIAVDDGQRVVVKARILDIEGRTIGSGYAEEIRGQGHVNQTSALENAETSAIGRALASIGLAGGEYASANEMDGVQRKTVASSEKKAAAPGSDSSLQPVPVKEQSSSPPPNDNMDSIRYLYQTLRKEIDQTNMVGEVTALWSKNKGVLNELKKTNEDVYKQFHSMFAKREKELKGNG
;
A
#
# COMPACT_ATOMS: atom_id res chain seq x y z
N MET A 1 8.18 24.53 23.75
CA MET A 1 8.08 23.23 23.06
C MET A 1 7.03 22.30 23.67
N ALA A 2 6.97 22.10 24.98
CA ALA A 2 6.00 21.16 25.58
C ALA A 2 4.54 21.42 25.19
N ASN A 3 4.08 22.67 25.19
CA ASN A 3 2.70 22.99 24.79
C ASN A 3 2.44 22.67 23.32
N LYS A 4 3.37 23.01 22.42
CA LYS A 4 3.21 22.72 20.99
C LYS A 4 3.13 21.21 20.68
N LEU A 5 3.86 20.37 21.45
CA LEU A 5 3.76 18.93 21.28
C LEU A 5 2.36 18.41 21.68
N LEU A 6 1.82 18.90 22.78
CA LEU A 6 0.44 18.56 23.20
C LEU A 6 -0.58 19.02 22.14
N ASP A 7 -0.44 20.26 21.64
CA ASP A 7 -1.30 20.79 20.58
C ASP A 7 -1.22 19.91 19.29
N ALA A 8 -0.03 19.43 18.94
CA ALA A 8 0.16 18.53 17.80
C ALA A 8 -0.49 17.17 18.03
N MET A 9 -0.40 16.64 19.26
CA MET A 9 -1.04 15.36 19.63
C MET A 9 -2.55 15.50 19.61
N ASP A 10 -3.11 16.59 20.13
CA ASP A 10 -4.55 16.85 20.11
C ASP A 10 -5.07 16.98 18.68
N LEU A 11 -4.38 17.74 17.83
CA LEU A 11 -4.72 17.86 16.41
C LEU A 11 -4.63 16.53 15.67
N SER A 12 -3.60 15.74 15.97
CA SER A 12 -3.47 14.38 15.42
C SER A 12 -4.62 13.48 15.86
N ALA A 13 -5.09 13.60 17.11
CA ALA A 13 -6.25 12.87 17.60
C ALA A 13 -7.57 13.30 16.94
N GLU A 14 -7.75 14.59 16.63
CA GLU A 14 -8.89 15.10 15.86
C GLU A 14 -8.88 14.55 14.42
N LEU A 15 -7.73 14.62 13.76
CA LEU A 15 -7.56 14.05 12.41
C LEU A 15 -7.75 12.54 12.40
N HIS A 16 -7.37 11.84 13.47
CA HIS A 16 -7.67 10.42 13.63
C HIS A 16 -9.18 10.14 13.71
N LYS A 17 -9.93 10.96 14.41
CA LYS A 17 -11.40 10.79 14.52
C LYS A 17 -12.09 11.00 13.17
N SER A 18 -11.66 12.02 12.41
CA SER A 18 -12.28 12.46 11.17
C SER A 18 -11.80 11.67 9.93
N HIS A 19 -10.52 11.32 9.87
CA HIS A 19 -9.88 10.70 8.70
C HIS A 19 -9.33 9.29 8.95
N GLY A 20 -9.46 8.77 10.18
CA GLY A 20 -8.97 7.44 10.51
C GLY A 20 -9.69 6.35 9.71
N ILE A 21 -8.94 5.52 9.00
CA ILE A 21 -9.45 4.41 8.19
C ILE A 21 -9.70 3.21 9.10
N ALA A 22 -10.90 2.63 9.02
CA ALA A 22 -11.24 1.43 9.78
C ALA A 22 -10.37 0.25 9.35
N GLN A 23 -9.80 -0.47 10.32
CA GLN A 23 -9.00 -1.66 10.15
C GLN A 23 -9.77 -2.89 10.64
N ARG A 24 -9.32 -4.10 10.24
CA ARG A 24 -9.83 -5.35 10.81
C ARG A 24 -9.71 -5.31 12.34
N GLY A 25 -10.76 -5.74 13.04
CA GLY A 25 -10.81 -5.75 14.52
C GLY A 25 -11.30 -4.44 15.14
N GLY A 26 -11.93 -3.54 14.37
CA GLY A 26 -12.57 -2.32 14.88
C GLY A 26 -11.60 -1.18 15.23
N LYS A 27 -10.32 -1.35 14.97
CA LYS A 27 -9.29 -0.32 15.15
C LYS A 27 -9.31 0.67 13.98
N LYS A 28 -8.81 1.88 14.19
CA LYS A 28 -8.62 2.89 13.15
C LYS A 28 -7.13 3.16 12.95
N TYR A 29 -6.76 3.45 11.71
CA TYR A 29 -5.41 3.86 11.33
C TYR A 29 -5.45 5.24 10.69
N THR A 30 -4.58 6.15 11.14
CA THR A 30 -4.41 7.45 10.51
C THR A 30 -3.23 7.40 9.55
N GLN A 31 -3.49 7.72 8.29
CA GLN A 31 -2.44 7.78 7.28
C GLN A 31 -1.35 8.78 7.67
N VAL A 32 -0.13 8.53 7.19
CA VAL A 32 1.03 9.38 7.49
C VAL A 32 0.82 10.83 7.06
N VAL A 33 0.08 11.07 5.96
CA VAL A 33 -0.24 12.41 5.47
C VAL A 33 -0.96 13.26 6.52
N HIS A 34 -1.93 12.71 7.26
CA HIS A 34 -2.65 13.46 8.30
C HIS A 34 -1.80 13.68 9.54
N ARG A 35 -0.93 12.75 9.88
CA ARG A 35 0.03 12.92 10.97
C ARG A 35 1.09 13.97 10.63
N MET A 36 1.55 14.01 9.38
CA MET A 36 2.43 15.04 8.85
C MET A 36 1.72 16.39 8.81
N GLU A 37 0.43 16.44 8.49
CA GLU A 37 -0.38 17.66 8.55
C GLU A 37 -0.42 18.23 9.98
N ALA A 38 -0.72 17.41 10.99
CA ALA A 38 -0.70 17.83 12.38
C ALA A 38 0.68 18.37 12.79
N PHE A 39 1.74 17.66 12.40
CA PHE A 39 3.13 18.06 12.63
C PHE A 39 3.44 19.43 11.99
N ARG A 40 3.13 19.63 10.71
CA ARG A 40 3.42 20.87 9.99
C ARG A 40 2.57 22.04 10.45
N ARG A 41 1.30 21.83 10.77
CA ARG A 41 0.41 22.88 11.27
C ARG A 41 0.86 23.40 12.64
N THR A 42 1.45 22.54 13.47
CA THR A 42 1.85 22.91 14.82
C THR A 42 3.28 23.45 14.88
N PHE A 43 4.22 22.81 14.19
CA PHE A 43 5.64 23.17 14.29
C PHE A 43 6.14 24.02 13.12
N GLY A 44 5.41 24.06 12.00
CA GLY A 44 5.83 24.78 10.82
C GLY A 44 7.19 24.29 10.32
N LEU A 45 8.16 25.20 10.26
CA LEU A 45 9.55 24.93 9.90
C LEU A 45 10.50 24.85 11.11
N GLU A 46 10.00 24.95 12.35
CA GLU A 46 10.82 24.83 13.56
C GLU A 46 11.40 23.42 13.74
N LEU A 47 10.67 22.40 13.27
CA LEU A 47 11.13 21.03 13.25
C LEU A 47 11.31 20.53 11.82
N GLY A 48 12.41 19.84 11.57
CA GLY A 48 12.73 19.21 10.29
C GLY A 48 12.29 17.75 10.25
N VAL A 49 12.02 17.26 9.04
CA VAL A 49 11.95 15.82 8.74
C VAL A 49 13.04 15.56 7.71
N ASP A 50 13.89 14.58 7.99
CA ASP A 50 14.99 14.16 7.15
C ASP A 50 14.93 12.65 6.91
N THR A 51 15.21 12.21 5.70
CA THR A 51 15.23 10.79 5.33
C THR A 51 16.54 10.39 4.69
N GLU A 52 16.95 9.17 4.95
CA GLU A 52 18.20 8.58 4.47
C GLU A 52 17.95 7.14 4.04
N ILE A 53 18.47 6.75 2.88
CA ILE A 53 18.49 5.36 2.46
C ILE A 53 19.64 4.68 3.20
N ALA A 54 19.29 3.86 4.21
CA ALA A 54 20.26 3.13 5.01
C ALA A 54 20.78 1.87 4.29
N VAL A 55 19.93 1.22 3.50
CA VAL A 55 20.28 0.05 2.66
C VAL A 55 19.47 0.10 1.36
N ASP A 56 20.11 -0.14 0.25
CA ASP A 56 19.47 -0.51 -1.02
C ASP A 56 20.38 -1.52 -1.74
N ASP A 57 20.02 -2.79 -1.69
CA ASP A 57 20.77 -3.89 -2.29
C ASP A 57 20.10 -4.43 -3.58
N GLY A 58 19.12 -3.71 -4.09
CA GLY A 58 18.34 -4.10 -5.28
C GLY A 58 17.22 -5.11 -4.98
N GLN A 59 17.26 -5.82 -3.84
CA GLN A 59 16.19 -6.72 -3.40
C GLN A 59 15.32 -6.07 -2.32
N ARG A 60 15.92 -5.31 -1.44
CA ARG A 60 15.25 -4.59 -0.37
C ARG A 60 15.76 -3.16 -0.26
N VAL A 61 14.94 -2.30 0.28
CA VAL A 61 15.30 -0.94 0.64
C VAL A 61 14.94 -0.69 2.10
N VAL A 62 15.89 -0.11 2.83
CA VAL A 62 15.70 0.33 4.21
C VAL A 62 15.87 1.84 4.25
N VAL A 63 14.85 2.52 4.72
CA VAL A 63 14.88 3.97 4.91
C VAL A 63 14.85 4.29 6.40
N LYS A 64 15.68 5.25 6.79
CA LYS A 64 15.68 5.88 8.10
C LYS A 64 15.07 7.27 7.98
N ALA A 65 14.11 7.60 8.82
CA ALA A 65 13.59 8.94 8.98
C ALA A 65 14.01 9.52 10.34
N ARG A 66 14.24 10.83 10.40
CA ARG A 66 14.57 11.58 11.60
C ARG A 66 13.68 12.81 11.72
N ILE A 67 13.27 13.12 12.93
CA ILE A 67 12.71 14.42 13.28
C ILE A 67 13.82 15.20 13.92
N LEU A 68 14.09 16.37 13.37
CA LEU A 68 15.18 17.24 13.79
C LEU A 68 14.62 18.50 14.48
N ASP A 69 15.26 18.94 15.54
CA ASP A 69 15.00 20.26 16.11
C ASP A 69 15.73 21.37 15.31
N ILE A 70 15.56 22.62 15.74
CA ILE A 70 16.17 23.80 15.09
C ILE A 70 17.71 23.79 15.14
N GLU A 71 18.29 23.00 16.06
CA GLU A 71 19.74 22.85 16.20
C GLU A 71 20.27 21.65 15.40
N GLY A 72 19.38 20.95 14.66
CA GLY A 72 19.71 19.76 13.88
C GLY A 72 19.86 18.48 14.70
N ARG A 73 19.48 18.49 15.98
CA ARG A 73 19.52 17.30 16.83
C ARG A 73 18.32 16.40 16.51
N THR A 74 18.56 15.11 16.46
CA THR A 74 17.49 14.12 16.29
C THR A 74 16.68 14.00 17.58
N ILE A 75 15.39 14.32 17.51
CA ILE A 75 14.43 14.20 18.62
C ILE A 75 13.45 13.05 18.44
N GLY A 76 13.41 12.44 17.26
CA GLY A 76 12.61 11.25 16.93
C GLY A 76 13.18 10.54 15.71
N SER A 77 13.03 9.22 15.64
CA SER A 77 13.48 8.45 14.49
C SER A 77 12.62 7.23 14.22
N GLY A 78 12.67 6.74 13.00
CA GLY A 78 12.00 5.53 12.57
C GLY A 78 12.74 4.87 11.41
N TYR A 79 12.65 3.55 11.32
CA TYR A 79 13.16 2.76 10.21
C TYR A 79 12.04 1.97 9.59
N ALA A 80 12.09 1.80 8.28
CA ALA A 80 11.21 0.89 7.58
C ALA A 80 11.97 0.15 6.49
N GLU A 81 11.64 -1.12 6.31
CA GLU A 81 12.17 -1.99 5.29
C GLU A 81 11.05 -2.45 4.38
N GLU A 82 11.29 -2.38 3.08
CA GLU A 82 10.41 -2.91 2.05
C GLU A 82 11.19 -3.80 1.09
N ILE A 83 10.60 -4.94 0.74
CA ILE A 83 11.19 -5.89 -0.21
C ILE A 83 10.63 -5.58 -1.59
N ARG A 84 11.51 -5.31 -2.56
CA ARG A 84 11.16 -5.03 -3.95
C ARG A 84 10.45 -6.23 -4.57
N GLY A 85 9.36 -5.98 -5.29
CA GLY A 85 8.56 -7.05 -5.91
C GLY A 85 7.65 -7.82 -4.95
N GLN A 86 7.74 -7.62 -3.63
CA GLN A 86 6.89 -8.30 -2.65
C GLN A 86 5.62 -7.49 -2.36
N GLY A 87 4.48 -8.04 -2.78
CA GLY A 87 3.21 -7.34 -2.67
C GLY A 87 3.01 -6.30 -3.78
N HIS A 88 1.80 -5.76 -3.84
CA HIS A 88 1.36 -4.96 -4.98
C HIS A 88 2.04 -3.60 -5.06
N VAL A 89 2.28 -2.96 -3.91
CA VAL A 89 2.87 -1.62 -3.81
C VAL A 89 4.37 -1.67 -4.10
N ASN A 90 5.06 -2.69 -3.61
CA ASN A 90 6.52 -2.79 -3.70
C ASN A 90 7.05 -3.28 -5.06
N GLN A 91 6.16 -3.58 -6.02
CA GLN A 91 6.57 -3.89 -7.39
C GLN A 91 7.22 -2.68 -8.08
N THR A 92 6.72 -1.48 -7.79
CA THR A 92 7.17 -0.23 -8.44
C THR A 92 7.59 0.85 -7.46
N SER A 93 7.15 0.81 -6.20
CA SER A 93 7.23 1.93 -5.24
C SER A 93 7.78 1.50 -3.88
N ALA A 94 8.68 0.51 -3.84
CA ALA A 94 9.25 0.03 -2.57
C ALA A 94 9.98 1.13 -1.80
N LEU A 95 10.75 2.00 -2.47
CA LEU A 95 11.46 3.10 -1.84
C LEU A 95 10.48 4.13 -1.24
N GLU A 96 9.50 4.58 -2.02
CA GLU A 96 8.49 5.54 -1.57
C GLU A 96 7.68 5.00 -0.39
N ASN A 97 7.36 3.71 -0.42
CA ASN A 97 6.63 3.04 0.66
C ASN A 97 7.49 2.92 1.92
N ALA A 98 8.76 2.54 1.79
CA ALA A 98 9.71 2.51 2.90
C ALA A 98 9.90 3.90 3.51
N GLU A 99 10.04 4.95 2.69
CA GLU A 99 10.19 6.33 3.17
C GLU A 99 8.95 6.78 3.93
N THR A 100 7.76 6.60 3.37
CA THR A 100 6.50 6.96 4.03
C THR A 100 6.34 6.23 5.36
N SER A 101 6.65 4.94 5.39
CA SER A 101 6.59 4.11 6.60
C SER A 101 7.61 4.57 7.66
N ALA A 102 8.84 4.89 7.24
CA ALA A 102 9.88 5.40 8.14
C ALA A 102 9.48 6.76 8.75
N ILE A 103 8.94 7.69 7.95
CA ILE A 103 8.41 8.98 8.43
C ILE A 103 7.28 8.75 9.43
N GLY A 104 6.34 7.84 9.13
CA GLY A 104 5.26 7.51 10.04
C GLY A 104 5.74 7.00 11.41
N ARG A 105 6.81 6.20 11.45
CA ARG A 105 7.45 5.71 12.67
C ARG A 105 8.21 6.82 13.42
N ALA A 106 8.90 7.70 12.68
CA ALA A 106 9.58 8.85 13.27
C ALA A 106 8.57 9.81 13.93
N LEU A 107 7.43 10.07 13.29
CA LEU A 107 6.34 10.86 13.88
C LEU A 107 5.74 10.17 15.11
N ALA A 108 5.57 8.86 15.06
CA ALA A 108 5.08 8.08 16.19
C ALA A 108 6.02 8.14 17.39
N SER A 109 7.34 8.18 17.17
CA SER A 109 8.35 8.25 18.24
C SER A 109 8.30 9.56 19.05
N ILE A 110 7.70 10.61 18.48
CA ILE A 110 7.46 11.88 19.17
C ILE A 110 6.01 12.08 19.63
N GLY A 111 5.19 11.02 19.60
CA GLY A 111 3.81 11.04 20.09
C GLY A 111 2.71 11.17 19.01
N LEU A 112 3.06 11.31 17.73
CA LEU A 112 2.10 11.41 16.63
C LEU A 112 1.84 10.03 15.99
N ALA A 113 1.43 9.06 16.81
CA ALA A 113 1.30 7.65 16.38
C ALA A 113 0.05 7.39 15.51
N GLY A 114 -1.00 8.18 15.64
CA GLY A 114 -2.21 8.05 14.83
C GLY A 114 -3.01 6.77 15.07
N GLY A 115 -3.00 6.24 16.29
CA GLY A 115 -3.74 5.06 16.74
C GLY A 115 -2.83 3.89 17.11
N GLU A 116 -2.04 3.34 16.18
CA GLU A 116 -1.10 2.27 16.46
C GLU A 116 0.32 2.61 15.99
N TYR A 117 1.32 2.06 16.69
CA TYR A 117 2.73 2.25 16.34
C TYR A 117 3.13 1.50 15.07
N ALA A 118 2.40 0.42 14.74
CA ALA A 118 2.62 -0.37 13.54
C ALA A 118 1.89 0.21 12.32
N SER A 119 2.48 0.13 11.13
CA SER A 119 1.80 0.46 9.89
C SER A 119 0.74 -0.60 9.53
N ALA A 120 -0.27 -0.23 8.73
CA ALA A 120 -1.29 -1.17 8.26
C ALA A 120 -0.67 -2.39 7.55
N ASN A 121 0.42 -2.19 6.80
CA ASN A 121 1.16 -3.26 6.12
C ASN A 121 1.86 -4.23 7.08
N GLU A 122 2.31 -3.75 8.25
CA GLU A 122 2.92 -4.61 9.27
C GLU A 122 1.89 -5.48 9.97
N MET A 123 0.68 -4.96 10.18
CA MET A 123 -0.44 -5.73 10.72
C MET A 123 -0.83 -6.89 9.79
N ASP A 124 -0.86 -6.67 8.48
CA ASP A 124 -1.07 -7.72 7.48
C ASP A 124 0.10 -8.72 7.42
N GLY A 125 1.33 -8.25 7.58
CA GLY A 125 2.53 -9.08 7.62
C GLY A 125 2.60 -10.01 8.83
N VAL A 126 2.15 -9.54 10.01
CA VAL A 126 2.07 -10.36 11.24
C VAL A 126 1.01 -11.44 11.10
N GLN A 127 -0.14 -11.14 10.51
CA GLN A 127 -1.18 -12.14 10.27
C GLN A 127 -0.74 -13.24 9.29
N ARG A 128 0.03 -12.90 8.25
CA ARG A 128 0.61 -13.90 7.33
C ARG A 128 1.67 -14.77 8.01
N LYS A 129 2.49 -14.21 8.89
CA LYS A 129 3.48 -14.97 9.66
C LYS A 129 2.85 -15.90 10.69
N THR A 130 1.73 -15.51 11.33
CA THR A 130 1.01 -16.36 12.28
C THR A 130 0.28 -17.51 11.59
N VAL A 131 -0.29 -17.30 10.41
CA VAL A 131 -0.90 -18.38 9.60
C VAL A 131 0.17 -19.35 9.10
N ALA A 132 1.30 -18.86 8.58
CA ALA A 132 2.39 -19.71 8.12
C ALA A 132 3.08 -20.47 9.26
N SER A 133 3.08 -19.95 10.49
CA SER A 133 3.63 -20.66 11.67
C SER A 133 2.68 -21.70 12.26
N SER A 134 1.37 -21.56 12.07
CA SER A 134 0.39 -22.57 12.51
C SER A 134 0.35 -23.79 11.55
N GLU A 135 0.59 -23.58 10.26
CA GLU A 135 0.68 -24.69 9.30
C GLU A 135 1.99 -25.50 9.41
N LYS A 136 3.09 -24.87 9.88
CA LYS A 136 4.38 -25.56 10.06
C LYS A 136 4.46 -26.48 11.28
N LYS A 137 3.48 -26.47 12.17
CA LYS A 137 3.49 -27.29 13.39
C LYS A 137 2.88 -28.68 13.23
N ALA A 138 2.42 -29.04 12.03
CA ALA A 138 1.77 -30.30 11.76
C ALA A 138 2.56 -31.27 10.86
N ALA A 139 3.84 -31.02 10.53
CA ALA A 139 4.63 -31.97 9.75
C ALA A 139 6.10 -31.94 10.09
N ALA A 140 6.59 -32.96 10.77
CA ALA A 140 7.96 -33.46 10.73
C ALA A 140 7.98 -34.92 11.23
N PRO A 141 8.99 -35.77 10.87
CA PRO A 141 10.01 -35.64 9.85
C PRO A 141 10.11 -36.83 8.88
N GLY A 142 10.73 -36.64 7.73
CA GLY A 142 11.16 -37.72 6.85
C GLY A 142 12.04 -37.15 5.72
N SER A 143 13.31 -37.53 5.76
CA SER A 143 14.34 -37.25 4.77
C SER A 143 14.01 -37.83 3.39
N ASP A 144 14.19 -37.13 2.30
CA ASP A 144 15.15 -37.49 1.26
C ASP A 144 15.26 -36.47 0.13
N SER A 145 16.44 -36.43 -0.45
CA SER A 145 16.93 -35.59 -1.52
C SER A 145 16.40 -36.03 -2.88
N SER A 146 15.88 -35.12 -3.69
CA SER A 146 16.09 -35.11 -5.15
C SER A 146 15.53 -33.85 -5.79
N LEU A 147 16.42 -33.07 -6.40
CA LEU A 147 16.12 -31.90 -7.24
C LEU A 147 15.48 -32.35 -8.55
N GLN A 148 14.24 -31.91 -8.81
CA GLN A 148 13.71 -31.82 -10.16
C GLN A 148 12.97 -30.50 -10.34
N PRO A 149 13.10 -29.83 -11.50
CA PRO A 149 12.48 -28.54 -11.77
C PRO A 149 10.97 -28.70 -12.00
N VAL A 150 10.18 -27.97 -11.24
CA VAL A 150 8.73 -27.92 -11.37
C VAL A 150 8.35 -26.84 -12.38
N PRO A 151 7.45 -27.12 -13.33
CA PRO A 151 7.03 -26.12 -14.33
C PRO A 151 6.25 -24.97 -13.67
N VAL A 152 6.61 -23.76 -14.04
CA VAL A 152 5.92 -22.53 -13.65
C VAL A 152 4.49 -22.59 -14.19
N LYS A 153 3.53 -22.82 -13.31
CA LYS A 153 2.12 -22.55 -13.62
C LYS A 153 1.91 -21.04 -13.47
N GLU A 154 1.59 -20.38 -14.56
CA GLU A 154 1.02 -19.04 -14.56
C GLU A 154 -0.20 -19.00 -13.61
N GLN A 155 -0.02 -18.42 -12.44
CA GLN A 155 -1.14 -18.08 -11.59
C GLN A 155 -1.73 -16.76 -12.07
N SER A 156 -2.93 -16.84 -12.63
CA SER A 156 -3.76 -15.66 -12.87
C SER A 156 -4.03 -14.96 -11.54
N SER A 157 -3.35 -13.85 -11.30
CA SER A 157 -3.56 -13.03 -10.11
C SER A 157 -4.81 -12.18 -10.28
N SER A 158 -5.95 -12.69 -9.80
CA SER A 158 -7.09 -11.85 -9.48
C SER A 158 -6.79 -11.12 -8.16
N PRO A 159 -6.86 -9.80 -8.08
CA PRO A 159 -6.73 -9.11 -6.81
C PRO A 159 -7.95 -9.42 -5.91
N PRO A 160 -7.77 -9.52 -4.57
CA PRO A 160 -8.89 -9.68 -3.67
C PRO A 160 -9.77 -8.40 -3.68
N PRO A 161 -11.09 -8.54 -3.53
CA PRO A 161 -11.97 -7.38 -3.42
C PRO A 161 -11.70 -6.65 -2.12
N ASN A 162 -11.14 -5.48 -2.20
CA ASN A 162 -11.03 -4.54 -1.10
C ASN A 162 -11.70 -3.22 -1.54
N ASP A 163 -12.60 -2.72 -0.71
CA ASP A 163 -13.30 -1.43 -0.81
C ASP A 163 -12.35 -0.21 -0.71
N ASN A 164 -11.12 -0.35 -1.12
CA ASN A 164 -10.15 0.73 -1.06
C ASN A 164 -10.08 1.40 -2.43
N MET A 165 -10.43 2.69 -2.48
CA MET A 165 -10.37 3.51 -3.69
C MET A 165 -9.01 3.46 -4.38
N ASP A 166 -7.94 3.19 -3.64
CA ASP A 166 -6.60 3.05 -4.20
C ASP A 166 -6.43 1.74 -4.99
N SER A 167 -7.02 0.65 -4.52
CA SER A 167 -7.05 -0.63 -5.26
C SER A 167 -7.86 -0.49 -6.55
N ILE A 168 -8.98 0.24 -6.50
CA ILE A 168 -9.82 0.52 -7.66
C ILE A 168 -9.07 1.41 -8.66
N ARG A 169 -8.39 2.45 -8.19
CA ARG A 169 -7.59 3.34 -9.03
C ARG A 169 -6.44 2.60 -9.70
N TYR A 170 -5.75 1.73 -8.96
CA TYR A 170 -4.70 0.89 -9.50
C TYR A 170 -5.23 -0.07 -10.58
N LEU A 171 -6.34 -0.77 -10.30
CA LEU A 171 -6.99 -1.64 -11.28
C LEU A 171 -7.36 -0.87 -12.55
N TYR A 172 -7.91 0.33 -12.40
CA TYR A 172 -8.26 1.20 -13.51
C TYR A 172 -7.03 1.56 -14.36
N GLN A 173 -5.95 1.98 -13.73
CA GLN A 173 -4.71 2.34 -14.42
C GLN A 173 -4.06 1.15 -15.12
N THR A 174 -4.08 -0.02 -14.48
CA THR A 174 -3.53 -1.26 -15.04
C THR A 174 -4.32 -1.69 -16.27
N LEU A 175 -5.64 -1.79 -16.13
CA LEU A 175 -6.51 -2.18 -17.24
C LEU A 175 -6.49 -1.16 -18.37
N ARG A 176 -6.33 0.12 -18.08
CA ARG A 176 -6.16 1.15 -19.10
C ARG A 176 -4.90 0.92 -19.93
N LYS A 177 -3.75 0.64 -19.28
CA LYS A 177 -2.51 0.33 -19.98
C LYS A 177 -2.63 -0.94 -20.84
N GLU A 178 -3.23 -1.99 -20.29
CA GLU A 178 -3.44 -3.25 -21.01
C GLU A 178 -4.38 -3.05 -22.21
N ILE A 179 -5.46 -2.30 -22.06
CA ILE A 179 -6.40 -1.96 -23.15
C ILE A 179 -5.73 -1.14 -24.24
N ASP A 180 -4.92 -0.14 -23.88
CA ASP A 180 -4.22 0.69 -24.86
C ASP A 180 -3.24 -0.11 -25.72
N GLN A 181 -2.77 -1.26 -25.22
CA GLN A 181 -1.89 -2.19 -25.95
C GLN A 181 -2.64 -3.18 -26.84
N THR A 182 -3.97 -3.30 -26.74
CA THR A 182 -4.75 -4.22 -27.58
C THR A 182 -4.86 -3.71 -28.99
N ASN A 183 -4.71 -4.61 -29.97
CA ASN A 183 -4.79 -4.30 -31.40
C ASN A 183 -5.99 -4.93 -32.09
N MET A 184 -6.69 -5.84 -31.41
CA MET A 184 -7.86 -6.55 -31.93
C MET A 184 -9.02 -6.54 -30.92
N VAL A 185 -10.24 -6.50 -31.44
CA VAL A 185 -11.48 -6.54 -30.60
C VAL A 185 -11.51 -7.78 -29.71
N GLY A 186 -11.01 -8.93 -30.20
CA GLY A 186 -10.95 -10.17 -29.44
C GLY A 186 -10.08 -10.05 -28.17
N GLU A 187 -8.99 -9.29 -28.22
CA GLU A 187 -8.12 -9.06 -27.06
C GLU A 187 -8.82 -8.21 -26.00
N VAL A 188 -9.58 -7.20 -26.41
CA VAL A 188 -10.39 -6.37 -25.50
C VAL A 188 -11.44 -7.23 -24.79
N THR A 189 -12.10 -8.13 -25.51
CA THR A 189 -13.10 -9.07 -24.97
C THR A 189 -12.47 -10.07 -24.01
N ALA A 190 -11.29 -10.60 -24.34
CA ALA A 190 -10.54 -11.52 -23.49
C ALA A 190 -10.12 -10.85 -22.17
N LEU A 191 -9.63 -9.60 -22.26
CA LEU A 191 -9.24 -8.81 -21.09
C LEU A 191 -10.43 -8.51 -20.17
N TRP A 192 -11.60 -8.18 -20.73
CA TRP A 192 -12.83 -8.03 -19.96
C TRP A 192 -13.21 -9.32 -19.25
N SER A 193 -13.17 -10.45 -19.97
CA SER A 193 -13.53 -11.78 -19.44
C SER A 193 -12.60 -12.21 -18.30
N LYS A 194 -11.29 -11.94 -18.43
CA LYS A 194 -10.28 -12.21 -17.41
C LYS A 194 -10.58 -11.46 -16.11
N ASN A 195 -11.11 -10.25 -16.19
CA ASN A 195 -11.38 -9.38 -15.04
C ASN A 195 -12.86 -9.36 -14.60
N LYS A 196 -13.71 -10.20 -15.21
CA LYS A 196 -15.17 -10.21 -14.99
C LYS A 196 -15.56 -10.38 -13.51
N GLY A 197 -14.82 -11.17 -12.73
CA GLY A 197 -15.08 -11.36 -11.30
C GLY A 197 -15.02 -10.07 -10.51
N VAL A 198 -13.90 -9.34 -10.64
CA VAL A 198 -13.69 -8.07 -9.94
C VAL A 198 -14.65 -6.99 -10.45
N LEU A 199 -14.89 -6.93 -11.76
CA LEU A 199 -15.83 -5.97 -12.34
C LEU A 199 -17.27 -6.21 -11.88
N ASN A 200 -17.69 -7.46 -11.69
CA ASN A 200 -19.01 -7.79 -11.15
C ASN A 200 -19.15 -7.40 -9.67
N GLU A 201 -18.09 -7.54 -8.87
CA GLU A 201 -18.09 -7.05 -7.49
C GLU A 201 -18.13 -5.52 -7.43
N LEU A 202 -17.39 -4.83 -8.29
CA LEU A 202 -17.48 -3.37 -8.43
C LEU A 202 -18.89 -2.92 -8.84
N LYS A 203 -19.59 -3.66 -9.71
CA LYS A 203 -20.96 -3.35 -10.09
C LYS A 203 -21.92 -3.37 -8.89
N LYS A 204 -21.65 -4.22 -7.89
CA LYS A 204 -22.48 -4.32 -6.68
C LYS A 204 -22.12 -3.29 -5.61
N THR A 205 -20.83 -2.98 -5.49
CA THR A 205 -20.29 -2.13 -4.41
C THR A 205 -20.14 -0.67 -4.81
N ASN A 206 -19.84 -0.38 -6.10
CA ASN A 206 -19.63 0.97 -6.61
C ASN A 206 -19.99 1.06 -8.11
N GLU A 207 -21.27 1.25 -8.40
CA GLU A 207 -21.82 1.28 -9.76
C GLU A 207 -21.21 2.37 -10.65
N ASP A 208 -20.87 3.53 -10.08
CA ASP A 208 -20.29 4.64 -10.85
C ASP A 208 -18.88 4.34 -11.33
N VAL A 209 -18.09 3.69 -10.49
CA VAL A 209 -16.76 3.18 -10.87
C VAL A 209 -16.90 2.09 -11.93
N TYR A 210 -17.82 1.15 -11.76
CA TYR A 210 -18.08 0.12 -12.77
C TYR A 210 -18.43 0.74 -14.14
N LYS A 211 -19.24 1.79 -14.18
CA LYS A 211 -19.57 2.50 -15.42
C LYS A 211 -18.34 3.11 -16.10
N GLN A 212 -17.35 3.60 -15.32
CA GLN A 212 -16.11 4.12 -15.87
C GLN A 212 -15.30 3.01 -16.56
N PHE A 213 -15.15 1.83 -15.91
CA PHE A 213 -14.51 0.67 -16.52
C PHE A 213 -15.24 0.25 -17.81
N HIS A 214 -16.55 0.09 -17.75
CA HIS A 214 -17.36 -0.29 -18.89
C HIS A 214 -17.19 0.68 -20.07
N SER A 215 -17.20 1.98 -19.80
CA SER A 215 -16.99 3.03 -20.81
C SER A 215 -15.61 2.94 -21.46
N MET A 216 -14.56 2.66 -20.68
CA MET A 216 -13.19 2.51 -21.17
C MET A 216 -13.05 1.35 -22.14
N PHE A 217 -13.60 0.19 -21.80
CA PHE A 217 -13.59 -1.00 -22.66
C PHE A 217 -14.44 -0.78 -23.93
N ALA A 218 -15.63 -0.22 -23.80
CA ALA A 218 -16.52 0.05 -24.92
C ALA A 218 -15.91 1.07 -25.91
N LYS A 219 -15.22 2.09 -25.39
CA LYS A 219 -14.51 3.06 -26.22
C LYS A 219 -13.43 2.40 -27.07
N ARG A 220 -12.57 1.57 -26.47
CA ARG A 220 -11.51 0.86 -27.20
C ARG A 220 -12.05 -0.11 -28.23
N GLU A 221 -13.10 -0.86 -27.89
CA GLU A 221 -13.76 -1.75 -28.82
C GLU A 221 -14.31 -0.99 -30.06
N LYS A 222 -14.89 0.18 -29.84
CA LYS A 222 -15.39 1.05 -30.92
C LYS A 222 -14.26 1.59 -31.79
N GLU A 223 -13.14 2.02 -31.19
CA GLU A 223 -11.94 2.50 -31.91
C GLU A 223 -11.40 1.40 -32.83
N LEU A 224 -11.29 0.16 -32.34
CA LEU A 224 -10.77 -0.96 -33.11
C LEU A 224 -11.74 -1.43 -34.21
N LYS A 225 -13.05 -1.29 -34.03
CA LYS A 225 -14.07 -1.56 -35.07
C LYS A 225 -14.15 -0.47 -36.13
N GLY A 226 -13.74 0.75 -35.81
CA GLY A 226 -13.79 1.89 -36.75
C GLY A 226 -12.55 2.04 -37.62
N ASN A 227 -11.48 1.29 -37.36
CA ASN A 227 -10.20 1.30 -38.08
C ASN A 227 -10.00 0.07 -38.98
N GLY A 228 -11.06 -0.71 -39.25
CA GLY A 228 -11.04 -1.92 -40.12
C GLY A 228 -11.87 -1.75 -41.38
#